data_77f6b259c325dced7d0d89b498fd3e9c
#
_entry.id   77f6b259c325dced7d0d89b498fd3e9c
#
_cell.length_a   1.000
_cell.length_b   1.000
_cell.length_c   1.000
_cell.angle_alpha   90.00
_cell.angle_beta   90.00
_cell.angle_gamma   90.00
#
_symmetry.space_group_name_H-M   'P 1'
#
loop_
_entity.id
_entity.type
_entity.pdbx_description
1 polymer ?
#
loop_
_entity_poly.entity_id
_entity_poly.type
_entity_poly.pdbx_seq_one_letter_code
_entity_poly.pdbx_strand_id
1 'polypeptide(L)'
;PRAIRDVYKRQALNTAIKLDRLGILEKHGVELIGADIDAIERGEDRQKFKDIVDKIGGESARSRVCFTMEEVEETVAELGFPCVVRPSFTMGGLGSGLAYDMDDLHRIAGDGLVASPEANVLIEESILGWKEIELELIRDSADNCIAIATIENVDAMGVHTGDSVTVAPVLTMTEPEVTAMIEQGKAIIREVGVKTGGCNIQFAINPKDGRMITIEMNPRVSRSSALASKATGYPIAKVATLLAIGYTLDEIPNDM
;
A
#
# COMPACT_ATOMS: atom_id res chain seq x y z
N PRO A 1 14.15 13.94 12.03
CA PRO A 1 13.68 14.65 10.86
C PRO A 1 12.92 13.80 9.85
N ARG A 2 13.24 12.49 9.65
CA ARG A 2 12.51 11.59 8.73
C ARG A 2 11.07 11.30 9.23
N ALA A 3 10.91 11.00 10.52
CA ALA A 3 9.61 10.75 11.13
C ALA A 3 8.64 11.94 10.98
N ILE A 4 9.17 13.15 11.03
CA ILE A 4 8.37 14.38 10.90
C ILE A 4 7.78 14.51 9.49
N ARG A 5 8.52 14.11 8.42
CA ARG A 5 8.02 14.20 7.03
C ARG A 5 6.87 13.23 6.75
N ASP A 6 6.91 12.02 7.29
CA ASP A 6 5.82 11.04 7.13
C ASP A 6 4.59 11.43 7.95
N VAL A 7 4.80 12.03 9.12
CA VAL A 7 3.72 12.61 9.93
C VAL A 7 3.02 13.74 9.17
N TYR A 8 3.74 14.62 8.47
CA TYR A 8 3.12 15.73 7.70
C TYR A 8 2.25 15.23 6.54
N LYS A 9 2.65 14.19 5.81
CA LYS A 9 1.85 13.64 4.71
C LYS A 9 0.53 13.05 5.21
N ARG A 10 0.57 12.21 6.24
CA ARG A 10 -0.64 11.67 6.90
C ARG A 10 -1.48 12.76 7.54
N GLN A 11 -0.86 13.80 8.11
CA GLN A 11 -1.59 14.92 8.67
C GLN A 11 -2.42 15.67 7.63
N ALA A 12 -1.93 15.85 6.40
CA ALA A 12 -2.68 16.50 5.34
C ALA A 12 -3.94 15.69 4.98
N LEU A 13 -3.80 14.37 4.76
CA LEU A 13 -4.92 13.48 4.49
C LEU A 13 -5.92 13.44 5.67
N ASN A 14 -5.43 13.25 6.88
CA ASN A 14 -6.27 13.24 8.07
C ASN A 14 -6.99 14.57 8.30
N THR A 15 -6.36 15.69 7.97
CA THR A 15 -6.96 17.01 8.06
C THR A 15 -8.06 17.18 7.01
N ALA A 16 -7.82 16.76 5.76
CA ALA A 16 -8.81 16.80 4.69
C ALA A 16 -10.06 15.98 5.07
N ILE A 17 -9.87 14.74 5.54
CA ILE A 17 -10.95 13.87 6.02
C ILE A 17 -11.74 14.53 7.16
N LYS A 18 -11.04 15.14 8.13
CA LYS A 18 -11.71 15.81 9.26
C LYS A 18 -12.50 17.04 8.82
N LEU A 19 -11.96 17.85 7.92
CA LEU A 19 -12.65 19.04 7.39
C LEU A 19 -13.89 18.65 6.61
N ASP A 20 -13.82 17.60 5.82
CA ASP A 20 -14.96 17.06 5.09
C ASP A 20 -16.03 16.54 6.05
N ARG A 21 -15.70 15.65 6.99
CA ARG A 21 -16.63 15.09 7.97
C ARG A 21 -17.30 16.14 8.87
N LEU A 22 -16.65 17.27 9.09
CA LEU A 22 -17.20 18.41 9.83
C LEU A 22 -18.05 19.34 8.94
N GLY A 23 -18.22 19.04 7.64
CA GLY A 23 -18.95 19.86 6.67
C GLY A 23 -18.29 21.21 6.38
N ILE A 24 -17.02 21.40 6.76
CA ILE A 24 -16.31 22.67 6.62
C ILE A 24 -16.01 22.96 5.16
N LEU A 25 -15.63 21.93 4.37
CA LEU A 25 -15.35 22.09 2.95
C LEU A 25 -16.60 22.56 2.20
N GLU A 26 -17.73 21.89 2.41
CA GLU A 26 -19.03 22.23 1.81
C GLU A 26 -19.49 23.64 2.24
N LYS A 27 -19.42 23.96 3.54
CA LYS A 27 -19.80 25.26 4.11
C LYS A 27 -19.07 26.43 3.45
N HIS A 28 -17.81 26.23 3.06
CA HIS A 28 -16.98 27.28 2.47
C HIS A 28 -16.83 27.14 0.95
N GLY A 29 -17.51 26.20 0.30
CA GLY A 29 -17.44 25.97 -1.14
C GLY A 29 -16.02 25.56 -1.60
N VAL A 30 -15.29 24.83 -0.76
CA VAL A 30 -13.93 24.36 -1.05
C VAL A 30 -14.00 22.95 -1.60
N GLU A 31 -13.48 22.77 -2.80
CA GLU A 31 -13.36 21.45 -3.45
C GLU A 31 -12.04 20.78 -3.06
N LEU A 32 -12.09 19.49 -2.74
CA LEU A 32 -10.90 18.67 -2.54
C LEU A 32 -10.42 18.15 -3.90
N ILE A 33 -9.27 18.61 -4.36
CA ILE A 33 -8.64 18.20 -5.62
C ILE A 33 -7.66 17.04 -5.42
N GLY A 34 -7.49 16.20 -6.44
CA GLY A 34 -6.66 15.00 -6.40
C GLY A 34 -7.48 13.77 -6.00
N ALA A 35 -6.99 12.99 -5.01
CA ALA A 35 -7.77 11.86 -4.49
C ALA A 35 -8.92 12.37 -3.62
N ASP A 36 -10.14 11.91 -3.90
CA ASP A 36 -11.31 12.19 -3.07
C ASP A 36 -11.28 11.38 -1.75
N ILE A 37 -12.18 11.73 -0.82
CA ILE A 37 -12.22 11.08 0.51
C ILE A 37 -12.45 9.57 0.41
N ASP A 38 -13.33 9.14 -0.51
CA ASP A 38 -13.64 7.73 -0.69
C ASP A 38 -12.42 6.96 -1.21
N ALA A 39 -11.69 7.50 -2.18
CA ALA A 39 -10.45 6.91 -2.68
C ALA A 39 -9.36 6.86 -1.59
N ILE A 40 -9.25 7.89 -0.75
CA ILE A 40 -8.32 7.90 0.38
C ILE A 40 -8.69 6.80 1.38
N GLU A 41 -9.96 6.70 1.78
CA GLU A 41 -10.42 5.67 2.71
C GLU A 41 -10.23 4.26 2.16
N ARG A 42 -10.52 4.03 0.88
CA ARG A 42 -10.32 2.73 0.21
C ARG A 42 -8.85 2.34 0.12
N GLY A 43 -7.97 3.29 -0.11
CA GLY A 43 -6.53 3.05 -0.20
C GLY A 43 -5.84 2.86 1.16
N GLU A 44 -6.30 3.56 2.21
CA GLU A 44 -5.65 3.57 3.53
C GLU A 44 -6.27 2.53 4.51
N ASP A 45 -7.53 2.12 4.30
CA ASP A 45 -8.18 1.09 5.12
C ASP A 45 -7.77 -0.30 4.62
N ARG A 46 -7.12 -1.07 5.47
CA ARG A 46 -6.58 -2.39 5.09
C ARG A 46 -7.63 -3.37 4.60
N GLN A 47 -8.79 -3.42 5.26
CA GLN A 47 -9.82 -4.39 4.89
C GLN A 47 -10.45 -4.00 3.56
N LYS A 48 -10.82 -2.73 3.39
CA LYS A 48 -11.34 -2.21 2.13
C LYS A 48 -10.36 -2.44 0.97
N PHE A 49 -9.07 -2.20 1.23
CA PHE A 49 -8.05 -2.40 0.21
C PHE A 49 -7.87 -3.89 -0.15
N LYS A 50 -7.88 -4.78 0.85
CA LYS A 50 -7.87 -6.22 0.62
C LYS A 50 -9.06 -6.67 -0.22
N ASP A 51 -10.28 -6.22 0.13
CA ASP A 51 -11.49 -6.54 -0.61
C ASP A 51 -11.41 -6.04 -2.08
N ILE A 52 -10.77 -4.90 -2.31
CA ILE A 52 -10.51 -4.37 -3.66
C ILE A 52 -9.54 -5.29 -4.42
N VAL A 53 -8.43 -5.69 -3.80
CA VAL A 53 -7.44 -6.58 -4.41
C VAL A 53 -8.08 -7.91 -4.77
N ASP A 54 -8.86 -8.50 -3.86
CA ASP A 54 -9.57 -9.77 -4.09
C ASP A 54 -10.61 -9.62 -5.23
N LYS A 55 -11.35 -8.52 -5.26
CA LYS A 55 -12.36 -8.23 -6.30
C LYS A 55 -11.78 -8.18 -7.71
N ILE A 56 -10.59 -7.65 -7.87
CA ILE A 56 -9.92 -7.57 -9.19
C ILE A 56 -9.15 -8.86 -9.56
N GLY A 57 -9.24 -9.91 -8.72
CA GLY A 57 -8.53 -11.17 -8.92
C GLY A 57 -7.04 -11.12 -8.57
N GLY A 58 -6.60 -10.11 -7.82
CA GLY A 58 -5.27 -10.04 -7.24
C GLY A 58 -5.18 -10.83 -5.94
N GLU A 59 -3.98 -10.88 -5.38
CA GLU A 59 -3.73 -11.52 -4.08
C GLU A 59 -3.18 -10.50 -3.08
N SER A 60 -3.60 -10.64 -1.83
CA SER A 60 -3.00 -10.00 -0.65
C SER A 60 -2.41 -11.07 0.27
N ALA A 61 -1.66 -10.66 1.30
CA ALA A 61 -1.15 -11.59 2.28
C ALA A 61 -2.32 -12.38 2.93
N ARG A 62 -2.16 -13.71 2.99
CA ARG A 62 -3.16 -14.59 3.63
C ARG A 62 -3.22 -14.26 5.11
N SER A 63 -4.40 -14.03 5.62
CA SER A 63 -4.59 -13.61 7.00
C SER A 63 -5.98 -13.96 7.51
N ARG A 64 -6.07 -14.13 8.84
CA ARG A 64 -7.34 -14.37 9.54
C ARG A 64 -7.36 -13.63 10.86
N VAL A 65 -8.49 -13.02 11.18
CA VAL A 65 -8.75 -12.48 12.53
C VAL A 65 -9.14 -13.62 13.44
N CYS A 66 -8.48 -13.75 14.58
CA CYS A 66 -8.66 -14.81 15.56
C CYS A 66 -9.03 -14.19 16.91
N PHE A 67 -10.01 -14.78 17.57
CA PHE A 67 -10.53 -14.35 18.88
C PHE A 67 -10.11 -15.28 20.01
N THR A 68 -9.66 -16.49 19.68
CA THR A 68 -9.20 -17.49 20.65
C THR A 68 -7.85 -18.05 20.23
N MET A 69 -7.15 -18.68 21.17
CA MET A 69 -5.87 -19.33 20.89
C MET A 69 -6.05 -20.54 19.95
N GLU A 70 -7.16 -21.25 20.06
CA GLU A 70 -7.48 -22.38 19.19
C GLU A 70 -7.59 -21.92 17.73
N GLU A 71 -8.27 -20.79 17.47
CA GLU A 71 -8.36 -20.20 16.12
C GLU A 71 -6.98 -19.75 15.60
N VAL A 72 -6.11 -19.25 16.49
CA VAL A 72 -4.72 -18.89 16.16
C VAL A 72 -3.93 -20.11 15.71
N GLU A 73 -4.00 -21.21 16.47
CA GLU A 73 -3.30 -22.46 16.14
C GLU A 73 -3.79 -23.07 14.83
N GLU A 74 -5.12 -23.11 14.61
CA GLU A 74 -5.71 -23.55 13.34
C GLU A 74 -5.21 -22.71 12.17
N THR A 75 -5.20 -21.40 12.32
CA THR A 75 -4.75 -20.47 11.28
C THR A 75 -3.29 -20.68 10.94
N VAL A 76 -2.43 -20.86 11.94
CA VAL A 76 -1.01 -21.09 11.68
C VAL A 76 -0.75 -22.48 11.10
N ALA A 77 -1.58 -23.48 11.42
CA ALA A 77 -1.48 -24.78 10.75
C ALA A 77 -1.69 -24.68 9.22
N GLU A 78 -2.50 -23.71 8.77
CA GLU A 78 -2.72 -23.44 7.35
C GLU A 78 -1.64 -22.52 6.74
N LEU A 79 -1.23 -21.46 7.46
CA LEU A 79 -0.31 -20.46 6.95
C LEU A 79 1.16 -20.88 7.03
N GLY A 80 1.53 -21.64 8.07
CA GLY A 80 2.89 -22.01 8.40
C GLY A 80 3.68 -20.91 9.12
N PHE A 81 4.94 -21.22 9.45
CA PHE A 81 5.89 -20.29 10.05
C PHE A 81 6.92 -19.80 9.03
N PRO A 82 7.49 -18.57 9.23
CA PRO A 82 7.10 -17.59 10.23
C PRO A 82 5.74 -16.96 9.92
N CYS A 83 5.02 -16.49 10.95
CA CYS A 83 3.80 -15.72 10.80
C CYS A 83 3.85 -14.42 11.60
N VAL A 84 3.04 -13.45 11.20
CA VAL A 84 2.93 -12.14 11.85
C VAL A 84 1.67 -12.11 12.70
N VAL A 85 1.83 -11.69 13.96
CA VAL A 85 0.72 -11.48 14.90
C VAL A 85 0.52 -9.98 15.11
N ARG A 86 -0.71 -9.50 14.95
CA ARG A 86 -1.06 -8.08 15.11
C ARG A 86 -2.37 -7.93 15.87
N PRO A 87 -2.35 -7.47 17.13
CA PRO A 87 -3.58 -7.14 17.86
C PRO A 87 -4.29 -5.95 17.24
N SER A 88 -5.61 -5.93 17.29
CA SER A 88 -6.41 -4.78 16.84
C SER A 88 -6.25 -3.60 17.79
N PHE A 89 -6.15 -2.40 17.22
CA PHE A 89 -6.17 -1.11 17.95
C PHE A 89 -5.11 -0.92 19.03
N THR A 90 -3.98 -1.64 18.98
CA THR A 90 -2.87 -1.40 19.90
C THR A 90 -1.95 -0.29 19.39
N MET A 91 -1.43 0.54 20.31
CA MET A 91 -0.47 1.59 19.99
C MET A 91 0.97 1.12 20.22
N GLY A 92 1.88 1.57 19.34
CA GLY A 92 3.30 1.31 19.52
C GLY A 92 3.74 -0.13 19.30
N GLY A 93 2.91 -0.99 18.64
CA GLY A 93 3.25 -2.37 18.37
C GLY A 93 3.14 -3.31 19.58
N LEU A 94 2.46 -2.88 20.64
CA LEU A 94 2.26 -3.71 21.83
C LEU A 94 1.50 -5.00 21.47
N GLY A 95 2.07 -6.16 21.83
CA GLY A 95 1.51 -7.47 21.52
C GLY A 95 1.64 -7.88 20.04
N SER A 96 2.32 -7.08 19.20
CA SER A 96 2.62 -7.44 17.82
C SER A 96 3.99 -8.10 17.74
N GLY A 97 4.15 -9.05 16.82
CA GLY A 97 5.44 -9.68 16.62
C GLY A 97 5.45 -10.67 15.47
N LEU A 98 6.62 -11.21 15.23
CA LEU A 98 6.86 -12.30 14.30
C LEU A 98 7.06 -13.58 15.12
N ALA A 99 6.26 -14.59 14.87
CA ALA A 99 6.39 -15.90 15.48
C ALA A 99 7.11 -16.84 14.53
N TYR A 100 8.16 -17.48 15.02
CA TYR A 100 8.95 -18.44 14.25
C TYR A 100 8.60 -19.89 14.57
N ASP A 101 7.95 -20.12 15.72
CA ASP A 101 7.52 -21.42 16.21
C ASP A 101 6.28 -21.27 17.10
N MET A 102 5.79 -22.40 17.64
CA MET A 102 4.60 -22.44 18.50
C MET A 102 4.80 -21.71 19.83
N ASP A 103 6.00 -21.74 20.39
CA ASP A 103 6.29 -21.07 21.68
C ASP A 103 6.23 -19.55 21.51
N ASP A 104 6.83 -19.02 20.44
CA ASP A 104 6.72 -17.62 20.05
C ASP A 104 5.25 -17.25 19.79
N LEU A 105 4.52 -18.08 19.05
CA LEU A 105 3.12 -17.85 18.70
C LEU A 105 2.26 -17.71 19.95
N HIS A 106 2.33 -18.67 20.87
CA HIS A 106 1.55 -18.65 22.11
C HIS A 106 1.86 -17.43 22.97
N ARG A 107 3.12 -17.06 23.08
CA ARG A 107 3.55 -15.88 23.83
C ARG A 107 3.00 -14.60 23.20
N ILE A 108 3.26 -14.40 21.89
CA ILE A 108 2.91 -13.14 21.20
C ILE A 108 1.39 -13.02 21.02
N ALA A 109 0.72 -14.09 20.59
CA ALA A 109 -0.72 -14.07 20.40
C ALA A 109 -1.48 -13.97 21.73
N GLY A 110 -0.99 -14.64 22.78
CA GLY A 110 -1.55 -14.51 24.13
C GLY A 110 -1.48 -13.08 24.65
N ASP A 111 -0.31 -12.45 24.56
CA ASP A 111 -0.13 -11.05 24.92
C ASP A 111 -1.02 -10.14 24.04
N GLY A 112 -1.13 -10.44 22.75
CA GLY A 112 -1.93 -9.71 21.79
C GLY A 112 -3.42 -9.76 22.08
N LEU A 113 -3.98 -10.92 22.37
CA LEU A 113 -5.40 -11.10 22.73
C LEU A 113 -5.76 -10.34 24.01
N VAL A 114 -4.84 -10.28 24.98
CA VAL A 114 -5.03 -9.51 26.21
C VAL A 114 -4.90 -8.01 25.99
N ALA A 115 -3.97 -7.59 25.14
CA ALA A 115 -3.71 -6.18 24.88
C ALA A 115 -4.75 -5.53 23.95
N SER A 116 -5.41 -6.33 23.10
CA SER A 116 -6.41 -5.84 22.14
C SER A 116 -7.69 -5.44 22.85
N PRO A 117 -8.20 -4.20 22.68
CA PRO A 117 -9.49 -3.79 23.19
C PRO A 117 -10.67 -4.62 22.69
N GLU A 118 -10.52 -5.25 21.52
CA GLU A 118 -11.52 -6.12 20.90
C GLU A 118 -11.25 -7.61 21.17
N ALA A 119 -10.26 -7.93 22.02
CA ALA A 119 -9.85 -9.29 22.35
C ALA A 119 -9.62 -10.16 21.10
N ASN A 120 -8.98 -9.61 20.07
CA ASN A 120 -8.63 -10.33 18.85
C ASN A 120 -7.22 -10.01 18.36
N VAL A 121 -6.68 -10.90 17.54
CA VAL A 121 -5.43 -10.72 16.82
C VAL A 121 -5.60 -11.09 15.35
N LEU A 122 -4.93 -10.36 14.47
CA LEU A 122 -4.75 -10.76 13.08
C LEU A 122 -3.51 -11.66 13.01
N ILE A 123 -3.67 -12.84 12.44
CA ILE A 123 -2.58 -13.73 12.05
C ILE A 123 -2.40 -13.62 10.55
N GLU A 124 -1.18 -13.32 10.12
CA GLU A 124 -0.87 -13.05 8.72
C GLU A 124 0.38 -13.83 8.30
N GLU A 125 0.39 -14.38 7.08
CA GLU A 125 1.60 -15.02 6.54
C GLU A 125 2.75 -14.02 6.49
N SER A 126 3.95 -14.50 6.80
CA SER A 126 5.14 -13.65 6.71
C SER A 126 5.67 -13.60 5.29
N ILE A 127 5.92 -12.37 4.85
CA ILE A 127 6.56 -12.09 3.57
C ILE A 127 8.03 -11.68 3.72
N LEU A 128 8.63 -11.98 4.88
CA LEU A 128 10.05 -11.73 5.10
C LEU A 128 10.89 -12.43 4.04
N GLY A 129 11.86 -11.71 3.50
CA GLY A 129 12.76 -12.22 2.46
C GLY A 129 12.16 -12.26 1.07
N TRP A 130 10.90 -11.83 0.88
CA TRP A 130 10.34 -11.65 -0.45
C TRP A 130 10.93 -10.39 -1.10
N LYS A 131 10.92 -10.34 -2.43
CA LYS A 131 11.30 -9.13 -3.17
C LYS A 131 10.24 -8.06 -2.94
N GLU A 132 10.68 -6.82 -2.75
CA GLU A 132 9.80 -5.65 -2.67
C GLU A 132 9.88 -4.86 -3.96
N ILE A 133 8.74 -4.69 -4.62
CA ILE A 133 8.62 -3.94 -5.87
C ILE A 133 7.59 -2.84 -5.70
N GLU A 134 7.89 -1.66 -6.22
CA GLU A 134 6.98 -0.54 -6.23
C GLU A 134 6.62 -0.16 -7.67
N LEU A 135 5.37 0.25 -7.86
CA LEU A 135 4.85 0.72 -9.14
C LEU A 135 4.32 2.15 -8.98
N GLU A 136 4.87 3.07 -9.74
CA GLU A 136 4.38 4.44 -9.83
C GLU A 136 3.45 4.58 -11.02
N LEU A 137 2.19 4.93 -10.75
CA LEU A 137 1.14 5.12 -11.74
C LEU A 137 0.60 6.54 -11.72
N ILE A 138 0.15 7.01 -12.87
CA ILE A 138 -0.67 8.23 -13.00
C ILE A 138 -1.94 7.90 -13.79
N ARG A 139 -3.06 8.46 -13.34
CA ARG A 139 -4.36 8.36 -14.00
C ARG A 139 -5.03 9.71 -14.09
N ASP A 140 -5.71 9.97 -15.22
CA ASP A 140 -6.51 11.18 -15.44
C ASP A 140 -8.03 10.91 -15.38
N SER A 141 -8.80 11.97 -15.49
CA SER A 141 -10.27 11.91 -15.47
C SER A 141 -10.90 11.22 -16.70
N ALA A 142 -10.14 11.06 -17.79
CA ALA A 142 -10.56 10.36 -19.01
C ALA A 142 -10.20 8.85 -18.97
N ASP A 143 -9.72 8.36 -17.82
CA ASP A 143 -9.24 6.99 -17.60
C ASP A 143 -7.96 6.62 -18.34
N ASN A 144 -7.22 7.59 -18.86
CA ASN A 144 -5.87 7.32 -19.32
C ASN A 144 -5.01 7.00 -18.10
N CYS A 145 -4.34 5.84 -18.14
CA CYS A 145 -3.52 5.37 -17.01
C CYS A 145 -2.17 4.87 -17.53
N ILE A 146 -1.09 5.46 -17.03
CA ILE A 146 0.27 5.13 -17.43
C ILE A 146 1.11 4.70 -16.24
N ALA A 147 1.97 3.69 -16.46
CA ALA A 147 3.02 3.30 -15.54
C ALA A 147 4.26 4.16 -15.83
N ILE A 148 4.69 4.93 -14.84
CA ILE A 148 5.83 5.83 -14.98
C ILE A 148 7.13 5.11 -14.69
N ALA A 149 7.15 4.30 -13.63
CA ALA A 149 8.31 3.56 -13.23
C ALA A 149 7.94 2.32 -12.45
N THR A 150 8.72 1.28 -12.66
CA THR A 150 8.82 0.12 -11.78
C THR A 150 10.10 0.27 -10.96
N ILE A 151 10.02 0.07 -9.67
CA ILE A 151 11.12 0.29 -8.73
C ILE A 151 11.33 -0.99 -7.94
N GLU A 152 12.56 -1.46 -7.88
CA GLU A 152 12.94 -2.62 -7.07
C GLU A 152 13.73 -2.16 -5.84
N ASN A 153 13.34 -2.63 -4.67
CA ASN A 153 14.11 -2.50 -3.46
C ASN A 153 15.15 -3.64 -3.42
N VAL A 154 16.42 -3.31 -3.36
CA VAL A 154 17.52 -4.29 -3.34
C VAL A 154 17.48 -5.12 -2.07
N ASP A 155 17.11 -4.51 -0.95
CA ASP A 155 16.87 -5.19 0.30
C ASP A 155 15.50 -5.88 0.28
N ALA A 156 15.47 -7.12 0.75
CA ALA A 156 14.24 -7.90 0.81
C ALA A 156 13.26 -7.33 1.84
N MET A 157 11.98 -7.73 1.72
CA MET A 157 10.93 -7.43 2.69
C MET A 157 11.39 -7.69 4.12
N GLY A 158 11.16 -6.72 5.00
CA GLY A 158 11.63 -6.67 6.38
C GLY A 158 12.58 -5.51 6.64
N VAL A 159 13.25 -4.98 5.61
CA VAL A 159 13.96 -3.70 5.67
C VAL A 159 12.99 -2.60 5.27
N HIS A 160 12.95 -1.51 6.03
CA HIS A 160 12.04 -0.40 5.70
C HIS A 160 12.42 0.23 4.36
N THR A 161 11.47 0.36 3.43
CA THR A 161 11.64 0.94 2.07
C THR A 161 12.48 2.24 2.05
N GLY A 162 12.34 3.09 3.07
CA GLY A 162 13.10 4.33 3.19
C GLY A 162 14.59 4.15 3.53
N ASP A 163 15.00 2.97 3.89
CA ASP A 163 16.38 2.61 4.28
C ASP A 163 17.03 1.63 3.28
N SER A 164 16.23 1.12 2.32
CA SER A 164 16.70 0.25 1.23
C SER A 164 17.32 1.05 0.07
N VAL A 165 18.24 0.42 -0.63
CA VAL A 165 18.71 0.87 -1.95
C VAL A 165 17.65 0.51 -2.97
N THR A 166 17.24 1.48 -3.78
CA THR A 166 16.21 1.30 -4.81
C THR A 166 16.80 1.45 -6.20
N VAL A 167 16.32 0.64 -7.13
CA VAL A 167 16.73 0.64 -8.55
C VAL A 167 15.49 0.81 -9.43
N ALA A 168 15.56 1.64 -10.45
CA ALA A 168 14.54 1.82 -11.47
C ALA A 168 15.20 1.78 -12.86
N PRO A 169 14.64 1.01 -13.81
CA PRO A 169 13.50 0.10 -13.67
C PRO A 169 13.82 -1.16 -12.86
N VAL A 170 12.81 -1.98 -12.55
CA VAL A 170 12.98 -3.31 -11.94
C VAL A 170 13.93 -4.17 -12.79
N LEU A 171 14.84 -4.89 -12.13
CA LEU A 171 15.89 -5.67 -12.81
C LEU A 171 15.69 -7.18 -12.72
N THR A 172 14.98 -7.66 -11.70
CA THR A 172 14.89 -9.11 -11.39
C THR A 172 13.52 -9.72 -11.73
N MET A 173 12.68 -9.00 -12.47
CA MET A 173 11.41 -9.50 -13.02
C MET A 173 11.53 -9.73 -14.52
N THR A 174 10.83 -10.71 -15.01
CA THR A 174 10.66 -10.94 -16.45
C THR A 174 9.64 -9.98 -17.05
N GLU A 175 9.68 -9.74 -18.34
CA GLU A 175 8.74 -8.87 -19.04
C GLU A 175 7.26 -9.27 -18.84
N PRO A 176 6.87 -10.56 -18.88
CA PRO A 176 5.50 -10.97 -18.56
C PRO A 176 5.09 -10.64 -17.11
N GLU A 177 5.97 -10.82 -16.14
CA GLU A 177 5.70 -10.49 -14.74
C GLU A 177 5.51 -8.99 -14.55
N VAL A 178 6.34 -8.16 -15.17
CA VAL A 178 6.20 -6.70 -15.16
C VAL A 178 4.88 -6.28 -15.79
N THR A 179 4.53 -6.87 -16.92
CA THR A 179 3.26 -6.58 -17.61
C THR A 179 2.07 -6.94 -16.72
N ALA A 180 2.06 -8.13 -16.12
CA ALA A 180 1.00 -8.55 -15.21
C ALA A 180 0.87 -7.61 -13.99
N MET A 181 1.98 -7.20 -13.40
CA MET A 181 2.01 -6.25 -12.29
C MET A 181 1.44 -4.89 -12.69
N ILE A 182 1.80 -4.37 -13.87
CA ILE A 182 1.29 -3.08 -14.38
C ILE A 182 -0.23 -3.16 -14.60
N GLU A 183 -0.74 -4.21 -15.21
CA GLU A 183 -2.17 -4.37 -15.45
C GLU A 183 -2.94 -4.52 -14.13
N GLN A 184 -2.41 -5.27 -13.17
CA GLN A 184 -2.98 -5.34 -11.82
C GLN A 184 -2.97 -3.96 -11.14
N GLY A 185 -1.88 -3.22 -11.23
CA GLY A 185 -1.80 -1.84 -10.70
C GLY A 185 -2.83 -0.90 -11.31
N LYS A 186 -3.03 -0.97 -12.64
CA LYS A 186 -4.08 -0.21 -13.34
C LYS A 186 -5.49 -0.60 -12.90
N ALA A 187 -5.73 -1.88 -12.63
CA ALA A 187 -7.01 -2.34 -12.09
C ALA A 187 -7.24 -1.82 -10.67
N ILE A 188 -6.21 -1.85 -9.82
CA ILE A 188 -6.25 -1.33 -8.45
C ILE A 188 -6.59 0.17 -8.43
N ILE A 189 -5.87 1.01 -9.19
CA ILE A 189 -6.09 2.46 -9.16
C ILE A 189 -7.50 2.83 -9.63
N ARG A 190 -8.06 2.07 -10.58
CA ARG A 190 -9.45 2.23 -11.05
C ARG A 190 -10.45 1.85 -9.96
N GLU A 191 -10.28 0.70 -9.34
CA GLU A 191 -11.21 0.18 -8.34
C GLU A 191 -11.16 1.00 -7.05
N VAL A 192 -9.97 1.46 -6.62
CA VAL A 192 -9.83 2.40 -5.50
C VAL A 192 -10.53 3.73 -5.80
N GLY A 193 -10.60 4.12 -7.06
CA GLY A 193 -11.32 5.32 -7.50
C GLY A 193 -10.47 6.58 -7.56
N VAL A 194 -9.14 6.47 -7.63
CA VAL A 194 -8.28 7.64 -7.91
C VAL A 194 -8.56 8.11 -9.33
N LYS A 195 -9.25 9.21 -9.47
CA LYS A 195 -9.68 9.77 -10.76
C LYS A 195 -8.62 10.64 -11.40
N THR A 196 -7.85 11.35 -10.57
CA THR A 196 -6.81 12.28 -11.06
C THR A 196 -5.59 12.24 -10.15
N GLY A 197 -4.44 12.03 -10.74
CA GLY A 197 -3.17 12.11 -10.01
C GLY A 197 -2.36 10.84 -10.01
N GLY A 198 -1.32 10.85 -9.20
CA GLY A 198 -0.37 9.74 -9.07
C GLY A 198 -0.64 8.87 -7.84
N CYS A 199 -0.25 7.63 -7.94
CA CYS A 199 -0.22 6.71 -6.81
C CYS A 199 1.04 5.83 -6.85
N ASN A 200 1.36 5.29 -5.68
CA ASN A 200 2.38 4.29 -5.49
C ASN A 200 1.71 3.00 -5.00
N ILE A 201 2.00 1.88 -5.63
CA ILE A 201 1.52 0.57 -5.21
C ILE A 201 2.74 -0.29 -4.88
N GLN A 202 2.69 -0.96 -3.73
CA GLN A 202 3.74 -1.88 -3.28
C GLN A 202 3.29 -3.32 -3.47
N PHE A 203 4.20 -4.11 -4.04
CA PHE A 203 4.04 -5.54 -4.27
C PHE A 203 5.14 -6.31 -3.56
N ALA A 204 4.84 -7.53 -3.12
CA ALA A 204 5.85 -8.49 -2.71
C ALA A 204 5.81 -9.70 -3.65
N ILE A 205 7.00 -10.18 -4.03
CA ILE A 205 7.13 -11.35 -4.91
C ILE A 205 7.95 -12.42 -4.19
N ASN A 206 7.34 -13.59 -4.05
CA ASN A 206 8.01 -14.73 -3.47
C ASN A 206 9.12 -15.23 -4.41
N PRO A 207 10.40 -15.19 -3.99
CA PRO A 207 11.50 -15.59 -4.87
C PRO A 207 11.54 -17.09 -5.16
N LYS A 208 10.73 -17.91 -4.46
CA LYS A 208 10.72 -19.38 -4.64
C LYS A 208 9.76 -19.85 -5.72
N ASP A 209 8.61 -19.22 -5.83
CA ASP A 209 7.52 -19.66 -6.72
C ASP A 209 6.96 -18.55 -7.62
N GLY A 210 7.43 -17.30 -7.44
CA GLY A 210 6.98 -16.15 -8.22
C GLY A 210 5.60 -15.61 -7.81
N ARG A 211 5.00 -16.12 -6.73
CA ARG A 211 3.72 -15.60 -6.23
C ARG A 211 3.84 -14.12 -5.90
N MET A 212 2.98 -13.30 -6.49
CA MET A 212 2.93 -11.86 -6.32
C MET A 212 1.72 -11.47 -5.48
N ILE A 213 1.94 -10.69 -4.44
CA ILE A 213 0.88 -10.11 -3.61
C ILE A 213 0.96 -8.60 -3.62
N THR A 214 -0.19 -7.95 -3.48
CA THR A 214 -0.30 -6.51 -3.26
C THR A 214 -0.27 -6.22 -1.77
N ILE A 215 0.62 -5.33 -1.34
CA ILE A 215 0.80 -4.96 0.07
C ILE A 215 -0.06 -3.77 0.43
N GLU A 216 0.14 -2.66 -0.27
CA GLU A 216 -0.57 -1.41 -0.02
C GLU A 216 -0.57 -0.51 -1.25
N MET A 217 -1.48 0.45 -1.25
CA MET A 217 -1.49 1.55 -2.18
C MET A 217 -1.50 2.88 -1.44
N ASN A 218 -0.69 3.79 -1.92
CA ASN A 218 -0.71 5.18 -1.46
C ASN A 218 -1.40 6.03 -2.54
N PRO A 219 -2.65 6.53 -2.34
CA PRO A 219 -3.40 7.29 -3.34
C PRO A 219 -2.90 8.74 -3.44
N ARG A 220 -1.62 8.91 -3.54
CA ARG A 220 -0.89 10.18 -3.57
C ARG A 220 0.52 9.99 -4.10
N VAL A 221 1.14 11.09 -4.52
CA VAL A 221 2.60 11.09 -4.78
C VAL A 221 3.38 10.79 -3.49
N SER A 222 4.43 9.99 -3.64
CA SER A 222 5.24 9.45 -2.56
C SER A 222 6.69 9.94 -2.63
N ARG A 223 7.55 9.44 -1.75
CA ARG A 223 9.00 9.65 -1.84
C ARG A 223 9.60 8.98 -3.07
N SER A 224 9.12 7.79 -3.38
CA SER A 224 9.49 7.04 -4.58
C SER A 224 9.07 7.76 -5.86
N SER A 225 7.95 8.49 -5.87
CA SER A 225 7.56 9.33 -7.01
C SER A 225 8.63 10.40 -7.33
N ALA A 226 9.24 10.99 -6.31
CA ALA A 226 10.32 11.97 -6.52
C ALA A 226 11.58 11.31 -7.09
N LEU A 227 11.91 10.10 -6.63
CA LEU A 227 13.00 9.30 -7.15
C LEU A 227 12.73 8.86 -8.59
N ALA A 228 11.53 8.32 -8.84
CA ALA A 228 11.07 7.92 -10.16
C ALA A 228 11.13 9.09 -11.16
N SER A 229 10.65 10.29 -10.76
CA SER A 229 10.75 11.49 -11.60
C SER A 229 12.18 11.82 -11.97
N LYS A 230 13.12 11.63 -11.04
CA LYS A 230 14.53 11.90 -11.28
C LYS A 230 15.19 10.84 -12.16
N ALA A 231 14.80 9.58 -12.00
CA ALA A 231 15.33 8.45 -12.75
C ALA A 231 14.81 8.42 -14.19
N THR A 232 13.53 8.73 -14.40
CA THR A 232 12.87 8.67 -15.71
C THR A 232 12.89 10.01 -16.46
N GLY A 233 13.09 11.13 -15.78
CA GLY A 233 12.89 12.47 -16.34
C GLY A 233 11.42 12.92 -16.35
N TYR A 234 10.47 12.03 -16.03
CA TYR A 234 9.03 12.35 -16.04
C TYR A 234 8.62 13.15 -14.80
N PRO A 235 8.09 14.38 -14.95
CA PRO A 235 7.82 15.27 -13.83
C PRO A 235 6.50 14.93 -13.11
N ILE A 236 6.45 13.80 -12.38
CA ILE A 236 5.25 13.23 -11.77
C ILE A 236 4.45 14.28 -10.98
N ALA A 237 5.09 15.05 -10.11
CA ALA A 237 4.39 16.02 -9.27
C ALA A 237 3.75 17.16 -10.10
N LYS A 238 4.43 17.63 -11.16
CA LYS A 238 3.89 18.65 -12.07
C LYS A 238 2.67 18.10 -12.80
N VAL A 239 2.80 16.91 -13.39
CA VAL A 239 1.71 16.26 -14.13
C VAL A 239 0.53 15.99 -13.20
N ALA A 240 0.74 15.39 -12.03
CA ALA A 240 -0.32 15.14 -11.05
C ALA A 240 -1.05 16.43 -10.64
N THR A 241 -0.34 17.55 -10.54
CA THR A 241 -0.96 18.85 -10.25
C THR A 241 -1.83 19.34 -11.41
N LEU A 242 -1.36 19.20 -12.65
CA LEU A 242 -2.15 19.57 -13.84
C LEU A 242 -3.41 18.72 -13.96
N LEU A 243 -3.30 17.40 -13.72
CA LEU A 243 -4.46 16.51 -13.71
C LEU A 243 -5.47 16.90 -12.62
N ALA A 244 -4.99 17.28 -11.45
CA ALA A 244 -5.86 17.69 -10.33
C ALA A 244 -6.66 18.97 -10.61
N ILE A 245 -6.20 19.81 -11.53
CA ILE A 245 -6.91 21.04 -11.97
C ILE A 245 -7.64 20.87 -13.30
N GLY A 246 -7.78 19.62 -13.78
CA GLY A 246 -8.69 19.28 -14.88
C GLY A 246 -8.05 18.95 -16.22
N TYR A 247 -6.72 19.01 -16.36
CA TYR A 247 -6.07 18.55 -17.60
C TYR A 247 -6.14 17.02 -17.71
N THR A 248 -6.10 16.52 -18.95
CA THR A 248 -5.90 15.10 -19.24
C THR A 248 -4.45 14.82 -19.64
N LEU A 249 -4.04 13.56 -19.64
CA LEU A 249 -2.68 13.17 -20.03
C LEU A 249 -2.38 13.54 -21.48
N ASP A 250 -3.38 13.50 -22.36
CA ASP A 250 -3.24 13.84 -23.78
C ASP A 250 -3.00 15.36 -24.01
N GLU A 251 -3.44 16.19 -23.06
CA GLU A 251 -3.26 17.65 -23.13
C GLU A 251 -1.93 18.12 -22.54
N ILE A 252 -1.25 17.24 -21.79
CA ILE A 252 0.02 17.58 -21.14
C ILE A 252 1.17 17.17 -22.05
N PRO A 253 2.02 18.12 -22.50
CA PRO A 253 3.20 17.79 -23.30
C PRO A 253 4.08 16.78 -22.57
N ASN A 254 4.45 15.73 -23.29
CA ASN A 254 5.35 14.70 -22.81
C ASN A 254 6.52 14.59 -23.80
N ASP A 255 7.69 15.03 -23.36
CA ASP A 255 8.91 15.06 -24.16
C ASP A 255 9.77 13.79 -23.99
N MET A 256 9.18 12.71 -23.42
CA MET A 256 9.84 11.43 -23.19
C MET A 256 9.45 10.39 -24.24
#